data_f9ebccfa9dcdc132648b9fd5e5b64311
#
_entry.id   f9ebccfa9dcdc132648b9fd5e5b64311
#
_cell.length_a   1.000
_cell.length_b   1.000
_cell.length_c   1.000
_cell.angle_alpha   90.00
_cell.angle_beta   90.00
_cell.angle_gamma   90.00
#
_symmetry.space_group_name_H-M   'P 1'
#
loop_
_entity.id
_entity.type
_entity.pdbx_description
1 polymer ?
#
loop_
_entity_poly.entity_id
_entity_poly.type
_entity_poly.pdbx_seq_one_letter_code
_entity_poly.pdbx_strand_id
1 'polypeptide(L)'
;MRTFAAKLTVMDRITKAQVRLVRSLQQKKVRDELGLFVAEGDKCVEELRKGFECVALYREGENATRVEIEQMSGLKTPQGVIGVFKKPIHNSYPQRGTIDSQFTNHNSQIIIGDLVLALDGIQDPGNLGTIIRTCDWFGVHDIFCSLDTADCYNPKVVQATMGALTRVRLHYLNLPEWLKEIKNEKLKIKNSQITNHQSQISNFKSQIKIYGTLLDGKDMYEVLTGEAGLSAERSISETVYQAEGRSIIVMGNEGNGISQAVRSLITHPIRIPSYPKNAETSESLNVSIATAIVLAEFRRLKI
;
A
#
# COMPACT_ATOMS: atom_id res chain seq x y z
N MET A 1 -27.57 -1.25 14.54
CA MET A 1 -26.16 -0.77 14.40
C MET A 1 -25.73 0.35 15.35
N ARG A 2 -26.62 1.17 15.92
CA ARG A 2 -26.25 2.29 16.85
C ARG A 2 -25.84 1.88 18.27
N THR A 3 -25.99 0.62 18.69
CA THR A 3 -25.87 0.21 20.09
C THR A 3 -24.47 -0.30 20.49
N PHE A 4 -23.58 -0.59 19.54
CA PHE A 4 -22.26 -1.20 19.85
C PHE A 4 -21.16 -0.18 20.05
N ALA A 5 -21.12 0.90 19.27
CA ALA A 5 -20.13 1.98 19.44
C ALA A 5 -20.29 2.74 20.77
N ALA A 6 -21.50 2.79 21.31
CA ALA A 6 -21.80 3.45 22.61
C ALA A 6 -21.26 2.71 23.85
N LYS A 7 -20.75 1.48 23.69
CA LYS A 7 -20.21 0.66 24.79
C LYS A 7 -18.71 0.78 25.02
N LEU A 8 -18.01 1.54 24.19
CA LEU A 8 -16.57 1.74 24.28
C LEU A 8 -16.22 3.14 24.82
N THR A 9 -16.77 3.53 25.97
CA THR A 9 -16.46 4.82 26.59
C THR A 9 -15.14 4.75 27.38
N VAL A 10 -14.35 5.79 27.27
CA VAL A 10 -12.89 5.90 27.50
C VAL A 10 -12.44 5.88 28.99
N MET A 11 -13.33 5.76 29.98
CA MET A 11 -12.95 5.97 31.39
C MET A 11 -13.29 4.86 32.40
N ASP A 12 -14.00 3.82 32.00
CA ASP A 12 -14.34 2.74 32.90
C ASP A 12 -13.38 1.56 32.74
N ARG A 13 -13.12 0.84 33.85
CA ARG A 13 -12.36 -0.42 33.83
C ARG A 13 -12.94 -1.36 32.78
N ILE A 14 -12.04 -2.00 31.99
CA ILE A 14 -12.45 -2.88 30.91
C ILE A 14 -13.35 -4.03 31.41
N THR A 15 -14.39 -4.35 30.65
CA THR A 15 -15.30 -5.46 30.92
C THR A 15 -14.85 -6.71 30.16
N LYS A 16 -15.22 -7.91 30.66
CA LYS A 16 -14.97 -9.17 29.98
C LYS A 16 -15.54 -9.21 28.55
N ALA A 17 -16.65 -8.51 28.31
CA ALA A 17 -17.27 -8.42 26.99
C ALA A 17 -16.39 -7.59 26.01
N GLN A 18 -15.79 -6.50 26.49
CA GLN A 18 -14.85 -5.69 25.71
C GLN A 18 -13.56 -6.45 25.41
N VAL A 19 -13.01 -7.19 26.36
CA VAL A 19 -11.83 -8.06 26.14
C VAL A 19 -12.10 -9.05 25.01
N ARG A 20 -13.26 -9.75 25.05
CA ARG A 20 -13.65 -10.69 23.99
C ARG A 20 -13.85 -9.99 22.64
N LEU A 21 -14.45 -8.83 22.62
CA LEU A 21 -14.65 -8.04 21.41
C LEU A 21 -13.30 -7.67 20.79
N VAL A 22 -12.38 -7.07 21.56
CA VAL A 22 -11.06 -6.69 21.06
C VAL A 22 -10.30 -7.90 20.54
N ARG A 23 -10.32 -9.02 21.28
CA ARG A 23 -9.73 -10.29 20.83
C ARG A 23 -10.32 -10.78 19.51
N SER A 24 -11.62 -10.64 19.30
CA SER A 24 -12.29 -11.08 18.07
C SER A 24 -11.87 -10.29 16.83
N LEU A 25 -11.35 -9.05 16.99
CA LEU A 25 -10.81 -8.23 15.90
C LEU A 25 -9.52 -8.80 15.28
N GLN A 26 -8.94 -9.84 15.85
CA GLN A 26 -7.90 -10.63 15.18
C GLN A 26 -8.43 -11.30 13.91
N GLN A 27 -9.74 -11.56 13.81
CA GLN A 27 -10.39 -12.18 12.67
C GLN A 27 -10.83 -11.13 11.66
N LYS A 28 -10.45 -11.31 10.37
CA LYS A 28 -10.82 -10.40 9.27
C LYS A 28 -12.33 -10.18 9.18
N LYS A 29 -13.12 -11.29 9.25
CA LYS A 29 -14.59 -11.23 9.19
C LYS A 29 -15.17 -10.26 10.21
N VAL A 30 -14.71 -10.32 11.47
CA VAL A 30 -15.19 -9.44 12.55
C VAL A 30 -14.77 -7.99 12.32
N ARG A 31 -13.52 -7.76 11.85
CA ARG A 31 -13.08 -6.41 11.49
C ARG A 31 -13.94 -5.78 10.39
N ASP A 32 -14.32 -6.58 9.39
CA ASP A 32 -15.14 -6.11 8.28
C ASP A 32 -16.59 -5.85 8.71
N GLU A 33 -17.17 -6.73 9.54
CA GLU A 33 -18.53 -6.58 10.08
C GLU A 33 -18.67 -5.36 11.00
N LEU A 34 -17.66 -5.11 11.84
CA LEU A 34 -17.69 -4.02 12.82
C LEU A 34 -17.10 -2.70 12.28
N GLY A 35 -16.37 -2.74 11.18
CA GLY A 35 -15.64 -1.58 10.68
C GLY A 35 -14.53 -1.12 11.63
N LEU A 36 -13.93 -2.06 12.39
CA LEU A 36 -12.92 -1.77 13.41
C LEU A 36 -11.63 -2.55 13.14
N PHE A 37 -10.52 -2.03 13.66
CA PHE A 37 -9.24 -2.74 13.70
C PHE A 37 -8.46 -2.39 14.97
N VAL A 38 -7.42 -3.16 15.28
CA VAL A 38 -6.60 -2.98 16.48
C VAL A 38 -5.16 -2.65 16.14
N ALA A 39 -4.54 -1.85 17.00
CA ALA A 39 -3.12 -1.61 17.03
C ALA A 39 -2.58 -1.79 18.44
N GLU A 40 -1.32 -2.24 18.55
CA GLU A 40 -0.66 -2.50 19.81
C GLU A 40 0.63 -1.68 19.94
N GLY A 41 0.93 -1.26 21.18
CA GLY A 41 2.10 -0.47 21.53
C GLY A 41 1.93 1.03 21.39
N ASP A 42 2.48 1.78 22.34
CA ASP A 42 2.31 3.24 22.45
C ASP A 42 2.62 3.96 21.15
N LYS A 43 3.78 3.70 20.56
CA LYS A 43 4.23 4.39 19.36
C LYS A 43 3.30 4.16 18.16
N CYS A 44 2.88 2.91 17.95
CA CYS A 44 1.98 2.58 16.84
C CYS A 44 0.60 3.21 17.05
N VAL A 45 0.06 3.12 18.26
CA VAL A 45 -1.25 3.69 18.63
C VAL A 45 -1.25 5.21 18.48
N GLU A 46 -0.23 5.91 18.99
CA GLU A 46 -0.15 7.37 18.89
C GLU A 46 0.00 7.85 17.43
N GLU A 47 0.77 7.14 16.60
CA GLU A 47 0.87 7.47 15.18
C GLU A 47 -0.50 7.28 14.47
N LEU A 48 -1.21 6.18 14.75
CA LEU A 48 -2.51 5.92 14.14
C LEU A 48 -3.59 6.92 14.56
N ARG A 49 -3.54 7.44 15.78
CA ARG A 49 -4.46 8.49 16.27
C ARG A 49 -4.40 9.79 15.46
N LYS A 50 -3.31 10.03 14.72
CA LYS A 50 -3.18 11.21 13.86
C LYS A 50 -4.07 11.15 12.62
N GLY A 51 -4.49 9.95 12.18
CA GLY A 51 -5.25 9.77 10.95
C GLY A 51 -6.50 8.91 11.07
N PHE A 52 -6.68 8.19 12.19
CA PHE A 52 -7.83 7.32 12.41
C PHE A 52 -8.58 7.69 13.70
N GLU A 53 -9.90 7.54 13.67
CA GLU A 53 -10.73 7.71 14.87
C GLU A 53 -10.46 6.55 15.84
N CYS A 54 -9.89 6.88 17.01
CA CYS A 54 -9.68 5.94 18.10
C CYS A 54 -10.98 5.83 18.92
N VAL A 55 -11.62 4.65 18.91
CA VAL A 55 -12.89 4.42 19.62
C VAL A 55 -12.68 3.85 21.01
N ALA A 56 -11.54 3.24 21.28
CA ALA A 56 -11.14 2.78 22.62
C ALA A 56 -9.64 2.70 22.75
N LEU A 57 -9.14 2.96 23.95
CA LEU A 57 -7.75 2.87 24.32
C LEU A 57 -7.61 2.12 25.65
N TYR A 58 -6.83 1.06 25.66
CA TYR A 58 -6.56 0.25 26.85
C TYR A 58 -5.08 0.33 27.19
N ARG A 59 -4.79 0.69 28.44
CA ARG A 59 -3.43 0.79 28.98
C ARG A 59 -3.28 -0.07 30.22
N GLU A 60 -2.20 -0.84 30.25
CA GLU A 60 -1.82 -1.59 31.43
C GLU A 60 -1.58 -0.65 32.63
N GLY A 61 -2.18 -0.99 33.76
CA GLY A 61 -2.06 -0.19 35.00
C GLY A 61 -3.00 1.02 35.09
N GLU A 62 -3.70 1.41 33.99
CA GLU A 62 -4.70 2.48 34.00
C GLU A 62 -6.12 1.90 34.02
N ASN A 63 -6.57 1.37 32.89
CA ASN A 63 -7.94 0.85 32.73
C ASN A 63 -8.00 -0.63 32.36
N ALA A 64 -6.85 -1.28 32.19
CA ALA A 64 -6.70 -2.71 31.97
C ALA A 64 -5.58 -3.30 32.80
N THR A 65 -5.72 -4.55 33.19
CA THR A 65 -4.65 -5.33 33.83
C THR A 65 -3.75 -5.98 32.78
N ARG A 66 -2.55 -6.42 33.17
CA ARG A 66 -1.64 -7.18 32.31
C ARG A 66 -2.33 -8.40 31.69
N VAL A 67 -3.09 -9.14 32.47
CA VAL A 67 -3.82 -10.35 32.00
C VAL A 67 -4.86 -10.00 30.94
N GLU A 68 -5.58 -8.90 31.12
CA GLU A 68 -6.56 -8.44 30.13
C GLU A 68 -5.89 -8.00 28.82
N ILE A 69 -4.77 -7.28 28.90
CA ILE A 69 -3.96 -6.92 27.71
C ILE A 69 -3.50 -8.19 26.98
N GLU A 70 -2.96 -9.19 27.69
CA GLU A 70 -2.53 -10.46 27.11
C GLU A 70 -3.67 -11.22 26.44
N GLN A 71 -4.88 -11.20 27.02
CA GLN A 71 -6.06 -11.81 26.44
C GLN A 71 -6.51 -11.12 25.14
N MET A 72 -6.34 -9.81 25.03
CA MET A 72 -6.71 -9.02 23.85
C MET A 72 -5.66 -9.10 22.73
N SER A 73 -4.40 -9.21 23.09
CA SER A 73 -3.25 -9.12 22.18
C SER A 73 -3.24 -10.26 21.15
N GLY A 74 -2.80 -9.92 19.93
CA GLY A 74 -2.43 -10.87 18.89
C GLY A 74 -0.94 -11.14 18.77
N LEU A 75 -0.11 -10.45 19.57
CA LEU A 75 1.34 -10.54 19.53
C LEU A 75 1.86 -11.67 20.44
N LYS A 76 3.00 -12.25 20.08
CA LYS A 76 3.73 -13.19 20.97
C LYS A 76 4.21 -12.51 22.24
N THR A 77 4.60 -11.24 22.15
CA THR A 77 4.99 -10.40 23.28
C THR A 77 4.06 -9.20 23.31
N PRO A 78 2.98 -9.26 24.11
CA PRO A 78 2.01 -8.18 24.22
C PRO A 78 2.65 -6.87 24.63
N GLN A 79 2.22 -5.79 23.99
CA GLN A 79 2.57 -4.42 24.36
C GLN A 79 1.58 -3.92 25.40
N GLY A 80 1.97 -3.08 26.34
CA GLY A 80 1.10 -2.58 27.42
C GLY A 80 -0.05 -1.67 26.99
N VAL A 81 -0.19 -1.41 25.70
CA VAL A 81 -1.21 -0.50 25.14
C VAL A 81 -1.89 -1.14 23.92
N ILE A 82 -3.22 -1.08 23.89
CA ILE A 82 -4.03 -1.52 22.74
C ILE A 82 -5.02 -0.41 22.40
N GLY A 83 -4.97 0.07 21.13
CA GLY A 83 -5.93 0.98 20.56
C GLY A 83 -6.90 0.25 19.62
N VAL A 84 -8.17 0.61 19.67
CA VAL A 84 -9.21 0.19 18.72
C VAL A 84 -9.59 1.38 17.86
N PHE A 85 -9.55 1.19 16.55
CA PHE A 85 -9.74 2.27 15.58
C PHE A 85 -10.85 1.93 14.60
N LYS A 86 -11.55 2.95 14.08
CA LYS A 86 -12.48 2.79 12.96
C LYS A 86 -11.73 2.63 11.65
N LYS A 87 -12.17 1.69 10.84
CA LYS A 87 -11.76 1.60 9.44
C LYS A 87 -12.39 2.77 8.66
N PRO A 88 -11.67 3.42 7.74
CA PRO A 88 -12.24 4.43 6.84
C PRO A 88 -13.39 3.81 6.02
N ILE A 89 -14.46 4.56 5.83
CA ILE A 89 -15.65 4.10 5.09
C ILE A 89 -15.29 3.79 3.62
N HIS A 90 -14.28 4.45 3.06
CA HIS A 90 -13.85 4.31 1.66
C HIS A 90 -12.92 3.12 1.37
N ASN A 91 -12.51 2.38 2.42
CA ASN A 91 -11.74 1.14 2.27
C ASN A 91 -12.60 -0.11 2.50
N SER A 92 -13.91 -0.03 2.20
CA SER A 92 -14.73 -1.24 2.12
C SER A 92 -14.22 -2.09 0.95
N TYR A 93 -13.61 -3.23 1.29
CA TYR A 93 -13.24 -4.23 0.29
C TYR A 93 -14.47 -4.61 -0.53
N PRO A 94 -14.40 -4.66 -1.87
CA PRO A 94 -15.46 -5.27 -2.63
C PRO A 94 -15.64 -6.71 -2.09
N GLN A 95 -16.86 -7.03 -1.69
CA GLN A 95 -17.22 -8.41 -1.32
C GLN A 95 -16.91 -9.30 -2.53
N ARG A 96 -16.34 -10.51 -2.32
CA ARG A 96 -16.07 -11.45 -3.40
C ARG A 96 -17.28 -11.54 -4.34
N GLY A 97 -17.12 -11.06 -5.58
CA GLY A 97 -18.14 -11.14 -6.63
C GLY A 97 -18.96 -9.88 -6.89
N THR A 98 -18.78 -8.78 -6.16
CA THR A 98 -19.33 -7.48 -6.50
C THR A 98 -18.19 -6.55 -6.88
N ILE A 99 -18.09 -6.20 -8.15
CA ILE A 99 -17.37 -5.00 -8.57
C ILE A 99 -18.14 -3.87 -7.90
N ASP A 100 -17.53 -3.21 -6.91
CA ASP A 100 -18.17 -2.08 -6.25
C ASP A 100 -18.38 -1.01 -7.31
N SER A 101 -19.63 -0.84 -7.73
CA SER A 101 -20.03 0.19 -8.71
C SER A 101 -19.69 1.61 -8.24
N GLN A 102 -19.27 1.80 -6.98
CA GLN A 102 -18.80 3.08 -6.47
C GLN A 102 -17.40 3.44 -6.98
N PHE A 103 -16.57 2.46 -7.37
CA PHE A 103 -15.33 2.74 -8.12
C PHE A 103 -15.57 2.98 -9.62
N THR A 104 -16.74 2.59 -10.13
CA THR A 104 -17.18 2.83 -11.52
C THR A 104 -18.15 4.02 -11.64
N ASN A 105 -18.49 4.69 -10.53
CA ASN A 105 -19.24 5.93 -10.63
C ASN A 105 -18.42 6.94 -11.42
N HIS A 106 -18.94 7.30 -12.58
CA HIS A 106 -18.39 8.17 -13.63
C HIS A 106 -17.84 9.54 -13.16
N ASN A 107 -17.81 9.83 -11.86
CA ASN A 107 -17.31 11.08 -11.27
C ASN A 107 -16.19 10.91 -10.25
N SER A 108 -15.81 9.69 -9.84
CA SER A 108 -14.68 9.47 -8.91
C SER A 108 -13.40 9.28 -9.71
N GLN A 109 -12.75 10.38 -10.02
CA GLN A 109 -11.44 10.34 -10.68
C GLN A 109 -10.38 9.93 -9.67
N ILE A 110 -9.80 8.75 -9.83
CA ILE A 110 -8.59 8.37 -9.10
C ILE A 110 -7.46 9.24 -9.65
N ILE A 111 -7.01 10.20 -8.85
CA ILE A 111 -5.81 10.98 -9.17
C ILE A 111 -4.62 10.08 -8.86
N ILE A 112 -4.03 9.50 -9.91
CA ILE A 112 -2.80 8.72 -9.79
C ILE A 112 -1.63 9.71 -9.64
N GLY A 113 -0.82 9.53 -8.59
CA GLY A 113 0.42 10.28 -8.41
C GLY A 113 1.44 10.01 -9.54
N ASP A 114 2.59 10.66 -9.48
CA ASP A 114 3.70 10.46 -10.40
C ASP A 114 4.26 9.03 -10.35
N LEU A 115 4.27 8.45 -9.14
CA LEU A 115 4.72 7.08 -8.88
C LEU A 115 3.70 6.32 -8.04
N VAL A 116 3.31 5.15 -8.50
CA VAL A 116 2.30 4.28 -7.88
C VAL A 116 2.86 2.87 -7.76
N LEU A 117 2.52 2.19 -6.68
CA LEU A 117 2.84 0.78 -6.49
C LEU A 117 1.61 -0.09 -6.72
N ALA A 118 1.78 -1.20 -7.41
CA ALA A 118 0.79 -2.26 -7.57
C ALA A 118 1.31 -3.57 -6.99
N LEU A 119 0.51 -4.26 -6.19
CA LEU A 119 0.86 -5.50 -5.50
C LEU A 119 -0.02 -6.64 -6.00
N ASP A 120 0.59 -7.63 -6.61
CA ASP A 120 -0.06 -8.79 -7.18
C ASP A 120 0.14 -10.01 -6.28
N GLY A 121 -0.79 -10.22 -5.35
CA GLY A 121 -0.82 -11.39 -4.48
C GLY A 121 0.21 -11.39 -3.34
N ILE A 122 0.56 -10.26 -2.78
CA ILE A 122 1.43 -10.20 -1.59
C ILE A 122 0.67 -10.74 -0.38
N GLN A 123 0.98 -11.98 0.05
CA GLN A 123 0.23 -12.70 1.07
C GLN A 123 0.82 -12.60 2.48
N ASP A 124 2.14 -12.42 2.61
CA ASP A 124 2.76 -12.28 3.92
C ASP A 124 2.46 -10.92 4.56
N PRO A 125 1.85 -10.91 5.77
CA PRO A 125 1.51 -9.66 6.45
C PRO A 125 2.72 -8.81 6.83
N GLY A 126 3.87 -9.43 7.11
CA GLY A 126 5.11 -8.73 7.45
C GLY A 126 5.67 -7.99 6.24
N ASN A 127 5.68 -8.65 5.08
CA ASN A 127 6.10 -8.04 3.83
C ASN A 127 5.19 -6.89 3.44
N LEU A 128 3.86 -7.08 3.49
CA LEU A 128 2.92 -5.99 3.20
C LEU A 128 3.13 -4.78 4.11
N GLY A 129 3.26 -5.01 5.42
CA GLY A 129 3.48 -3.91 6.36
C GLY A 129 4.80 -3.17 6.11
N THR A 130 5.87 -3.89 5.78
CA THR A 130 7.18 -3.31 5.42
C THR A 130 7.08 -2.52 4.11
N ILE A 131 6.38 -3.03 3.11
CA ILE A 131 6.13 -2.33 1.84
C ILE A 131 5.38 -1.02 2.09
N ILE A 132 4.30 -1.02 2.88
CA ILE A 132 3.54 0.18 3.23
C ILE A 132 4.45 1.24 3.87
N ARG A 133 5.28 0.82 4.82
CA ARG A 133 6.23 1.72 5.49
C ARG A 133 7.30 2.25 4.52
N THR A 134 7.75 1.44 3.60
CA THR A 134 8.70 1.85 2.54
C THR A 134 8.06 2.84 1.59
N CYS A 135 6.81 2.64 1.21
CA CYS A 135 6.04 3.58 0.38
C CYS A 135 5.89 4.94 1.06
N ASP A 136 5.56 4.97 2.35
CA ASP A 136 5.52 6.20 3.15
C ASP A 136 6.86 6.96 3.09
N TRP A 137 7.97 6.24 3.27
CA TRP A 137 9.32 6.81 3.23
C TRP A 137 9.67 7.45 1.88
N PHE A 138 9.29 6.79 0.79
CA PHE A 138 9.56 7.26 -0.58
C PHE A 138 8.44 8.14 -1.16
N GLY A 139 7.45 8.54 -0.38
CA GLY A 139 6.36 9.42 -0.82
C GLY A 139 5.44 8.78 -1.87
N VAL A 140 5.25 7.46 -1.80
CA VAL A 140 4.25 6.72 -2.58
C VAL A 140 2.99 6.58 -1.72
N HIS A 141 1.97 7.36 -2.03
CA HIS A 141 0.78 7.46 -1.17
C HIS A 141 -0.36 6.52 -1.55
N ASP A 142 -0.32 5.92 -2.73
CA ASP A 142 -1.35 5.00 -3.21
C ASP A 142 -0.74 3.67 -3.62
N ILE A 143 -1.26 2.59 -3.06
CA ILE A 143 -0.90 1.21 -3.37
C ILE A 143 -2.15 0.49 -3.88
N PHE A 144 -2.09 -0.06 -5.09
CA PHE A 144 -3.15 -0.86 -5.69
C PHE A 144 -2.88 -2.34 -5.49
N CYS A 145 -3.78 -3.02 -4.82
CA CYS A 145 -3.61 -4.42 -4.42
C CYS A 145 -4.61 -5.32 -5.15
N SER A 146 -4.14 -6.48 -5.60
CA SER A 146 -5.04 -7.55 -6.00
C SER A 146 -5.87 -8.03 -4.80
N LEU A 147 -7.04 -8.66 -5.05
CA LEU A 147 -7.98 -9.06 -4.01
C LEU A 147 -7.46 -10.16 -3.08
N ASP A 148 -6.44 -10.88 -3.50
CA ASP A 148 -5.74 -11.93 -2.72
C ASP A 148 -4.52 -11.41 -1.94
N THR A 149 -4.19 -10.13 -2.08
CA THR A 149 -3.19 -9.48 -1.22
C THR A 149 -3.67 -9.43 0.24
N ALA A 150 -2.76 -9.57 1.18
CA ALA A 150 -3.05 -9.56 2.62
C ALA A 150 -3.83 -8.29 3.04
N ASP A 151 -4.69 -8.44 4.05
CA ASP A 151 -5.49 -7.33 4.59
C ASP A 151 -4.60 -6.32 5.32
N CYS A 152 -4.60 -5.06 4.90
CA CYS A 152 -3.81 -3.99 5.54
C CYS A 152 -4.22 -3.72 6.99
N TYR A 153 -5.43 -4.08 7.40
CA TYR A 153 -5.90 -3.99 8.79
C TYR A 153 -5.67 -5.27 9.60
N ASN A 154 -4.98 -6.28 9.02
CA ASN A 154 -4.48 -7.40 9.81
C ASN A 154 -3.55 -6.86 10.91
N PRO A 155 -3.69 -7.25 12.20
CA PRO A 155 -2.88 -6.71 13.29
C PRO A 155 -1.37 -6.83 13.08
N LYS A 156 -0.90 -7.89 12.39
CA LYS A 156 0.52 -8.02 12.03
C LYS A 156 0.96 -6.99 10.99
N VAL A 157 0.10 -6.68 10.02
CA VAL A 157 0.37 -5.61 9.03
C VAL A 157 0.39 -4.27 9.73
N VAL A 158 -0.65 -3.96 10.51
CA VAL A 158 -0.77 -2.70 11.27
C VAL A 158 0.49 -2.46 12.10
N GLN A 159 0.95 -3.50 12.83
CA GLN A 159 2.16 -3.42 13.64
C GLN A 159 3.41 -3.13 12.80
N ALA A 160 3.57 -3.80 11.66
CA ALA A 160 4.74 -3.66 10.80
C ALA A 160 4.80 -2.29 10.10
N THR A 161 3.65 -1.63 9.88
CA THR A 161 3.58 -0.29 9.25
C THR A 161 4.11 0.83 10.13
N MET A 162 4.14 0.63 11.46
CA MET A 162 4.55 1.66 12.44
C MET A 162 3.80 2.98 12.24
N GLY A 163 2.50 2.92 11.88
CA GLY A 163 1.65 4.08 11.67
C GLY A 163 1.61 4.65 10.25
N ALA A 164 2.37 4.10 9.29
CA ALA A 164 2.37 4.55 7.90
C ALA A 164 0.98 4.47 7.21
N LEU A 165 0.07 3.63 7.72
CA LEU A 165 -1.33 3.54 7.26
C LEU A 165 -2.09 4.88 7.34
N THR A 166 -1.63 5.86 8.10
CA THR A 166 -2.24 7.19 8.15
C THR A 166 -1.92 8.03 6.92
N ARG A 167 -0.87 7.68 6.16
CA ARG A 167 -0.34 8.45 5.03
C ARG A 167 -0.37 7.69 3.71
N VAL A 168 -0.47 6.35 3.76
CA VAL A 168 -0.51 5.47 2.59
C VAL A 168 -1.88 4.80 2.47
N ARG A 169 -2.51 4.94 1.32
CA ARG A 169 -3.84 4.38 1.01
C ARG A 169 -3.69 3.09 0.22
N LEU A 170 -4.40 2.04 0.63
CA LEU A 170 -4.45 0.80 -0.11
C LEU A 170 -5.81 0.64 -0.81
N HIS A 171 -5.76 0.32 -2.10
CA HIS A 171 -6.92 0.10 -2.96
C HIS A 171 -6.95 -1.36 -3.40
N TYR A 172 -7.93 -2.13 -2.93
CA TYR A 172 -8.10 -3.54 -3.30
C TYR A 172 -9.09 -3.66 -4.45
N LEU A 173 -8.65 -4.25 -5.57
CA LEU A 173 -9.43 -4.30 -6.81
C LEU A 173 -9.01 -5.47 -7.72
N ASN A 174 -9.73 -5.65 -8.82
CA ASN A 174 -9.31 -6.55 -9.89
C ASN A 174 -8.12 -5.91 -10.64
N LEU A 175 -6.90 -6.24 -10.20
CA LEU A 175 -5.68 -5.61 -10.68
C LEU A 175 -5.49 -5.73 -12.21
N PRO A 176 -5.73 -6.89 -12.86
CA PRO A 176 -5.66 -6.98 -14.33
C PRO A 176 -6.64 -6.05 -15.05
N GLU A 177 -7.88 -5.94 -14.59
CA GLU A 177 -8.88 -5.06 -15.20
C GLU A 177 -8.48 -3.60 -15.07
N TRP A 178 -8.07 -3.17 -13.88
CA TRP A 178 -7.59 -1.83 -13.62
C TRP A 178 -6.39 -1.45 -14.50
N LEU A 179 -5.40 -2.33 -14.63
CA LEU A 179 -4.23 -2.08 -15.49
C LEU A 179 -4.61 -2.02 -16.99
N LYS A 180 -5.60 -2.82 -17.44
CA LYS A 180 -6.14 -2.73 -18.81
C LYS A 180 -6.82 -1.39 -19.06
N GLU A 181 -7.61 -0.90 -18.12
CA GLU A 181 -8.29 0.39 -18.22
C GLU A 181 -7.28 1.53 -18.34
N ILE A 182 -6.23 1.51 -17.51
CA ILE A 182 -5.13 2.47 -17.58
C ILE A 182 -4.44 2.42 -18.94
N LYS A 183 -4.07 1.23 -19.41
CA LYS A 183 -3.38 1.03 -20.69
C LYS A 183 -4.23 1.52 -21.88
N ASN A 184 -5.56 1.38 -21.79
CA ASN A 184 -6.50 1.77 -22.84
C ASN A 184 -6.96 3.24 -22.76
N GLU A 185 -6.35 4.07 -21.90
CA GLU A 185 -6.69 5.51 -21.73
C GLU A 185 -8.15 5.79 -21.33
N LYS A 186 -8.86 4.82 -20.75
CA LYS A 186 -10.24 5.01 -20.28
C LYS A 186 -10.35 5.85 -19.01
N LEU A 187 -9.26 6.00 -18.25
CA LEU A 187 -9.20 6.90 -17.11
C LEU A 187 -8.92 8.33 -17.61
N LYS A 188 -9.95 9.17 -17.65
CA LYS A 188 -9.79 10.61 -17.88
C LYS A 188 -9.08 11.21 -16.67
N ILE A 189 -7.77 11.39 -16.79
CA ILE A 189 -6.96 12.05 -15.78
C ILE A 189 -7.23 13.55 -15.90
N LYS A 190 -8.08 14.11 -15.02
CA LYS A 190 -8.22 15.56 -14.90
C LYS A 190 -7.01 16.09 -14.11
N ASN A 191 -6.18 16.90 -14.75
CA ASN A 191 -5.31 17.83 -14.05
C ASN A 191 -6.19 18.88 -13.37
N SER A 192 -6.44 18.74 -12.08
CA SER A 192 -7.01 19.82 -11.28
C SER A 192 -5.90 20.81 -10.95
N GLN A 193 -6.08 22.04 -11.43
CA GLN A 193 -5.30 23.26 -11.22
C GLN A 193 -4.23 23.59 -12.28
N ILE A 194 -4.69 24.01 -13.47
CA ILE A 194 -4.06 25.11 -14.18
C ILE A 194 -5.18 26.02 -14.63
N THR A 195 -5.38 27.11 -13.88
CA THR A 195 -6.21 28.24 -14.30
C THR A 195 -5.42 29.07 -15.33
N ASN A 196 -6.08 29.29 -16.48
CA ASN A 196 -5.79 30.36 -17.44
C ASN A 196 -4.39 30.42 -18.07
N HIS A 197 -4.25 29.76 -19.21
CA HIS A 197 -3.84 30.42 -20.46
C HIS A 197 -4.23 29.54 -21.64
N GLN A 198 -5.15 30.03 -22.46
CA GLN A 198 -5.45 29.48 -23.80
C GLN A 198 -4.17 29.53 -24.62
N SER A 199 -3.60 28.41 -24.94
CA SER A 199 -3.03 28.07 -26.24
C SER A 199 -2.18 26.79 -26.11
N GLN A 200 -2.48 25.82 -26.98
CA GLN A 200 -1.63 24.65 -27.30
C GLN A 200 -1.48 23.53 -26.23
N ILE A 201 -2.59 23.03 -25.70
CA ILE A 201 -2.61 21.68 -25.14
C ILE A 201 -3.09 20.71 -26.23
N SER A 202 -2.32 20.60 -27.27
CA SER A 202 -2.43 19.50 -28.23
C SER A 202 -1.23 18.59 -28.01
N ASN A 203 -1.51 17.34 -27.60
CA ASN A 203 -0.62 16.18 -27.71
C ASN A 203 0.33 15.81 -26.56
N PHE A 204 0.10 16.16 -25.30
CA PHE A 204 0.77 15.44 -24.22
C PHE A 204 -0.01 14.17 -23.84
N LYS A 205 0.06 13.13 -24.67
CA LYS A 205 -0.20 11.74 -24.30
C LYS A 205 0.97 11.28 -23.40
N SER A 206 0.98 11.66 -22.15
CA SER A 206 1.94 11.07 -21.20
C SER A 206 1.57 9.58 -21.03
N GLN A 207 2.28 8.73 -21.73
CA GLN A 207 2.08 7.29 -21.71
C GLN A 207 2.43 6.79 -20.31
N ILE A 208 1.45 6.22 -19.59
CA ILE A 208 1.72 5.59 -18.29
C ILE A 208 2.58 4.35 -18.53
N LYS A 209 3.75 4.31 -17.90
CA LYS A 209 4.66 3.18 -17.95
C LYS A 209 4.35 2.19 -16.84
N ILE A 210 4.20 0.92 -17.20
CA ILE A 210 3.93 -0.17 -16.25
C ILE A 210 5.22 -1.02 -16.17
N TYR A 211 5.96 -0.84 -15.08
CA TYR A 211 7.16 -1.60 -14.78
C TYR A 211 6.78 -2.85 -13.99
N GLY A 212 7.27 -4.00 -14.39
CA GLY A 212 7.08 -5.24 -13.64
C GLY A 212 8.43 -5.82 -13.21
N THR A 213 8.56 -6.16 -11.94
CA THR A 213 9.76 -6.83 -11.42
C THR A 213 9.71 -8.31 -11.76
N LEU A 214 10.50 -8.74 -12.72
CA LEU A 214 10.53 -10.10 -13.28
C LEU A 214 11.94 -10.65 -13.27
N LEU A 215 12.10 -11.95 -13.02
CA LEU A 215 13.41 -12.62 -13.04
C LEU A 215 14.06 -12.60 -14.44
N ASP A 216 13.24 -12.66 -15.47
CA ASP A 216 13.63 -12.55 -16.89
C ASP A 216 13.55 -11.12 -17.44
N GLY A 217 13.36 -10.12 -16.56
CA GLY A 217 13.39 -8.71 -16.92
C GLY A 217 14.79 -8.23 -17.32
N LYS A 218 14.83 -7.06 -17.95
CA LYS A 218 16.09 -6.35 -18.24
C LYS A 218 16.68 -5.75 -16.97
N ASP A 219 18.00 -5.54 -16.96
CA ASP A 219 18.67 -4.83 -15.88
C ASP A 219 18.00 -3.48 -15.63
N MET A 220 17.49 -3.27 -14.40
CA MET A 220 16.73 -2.07 -14.09
C MET A 220 17.55 -0.80 -14.20
N TYR A 221 18.86 -0.86 -13.91
CA TYR A 221 19.72 0.30 -14.00
C TYR A 221 19.91 0.75 -15.45
N GLU A 222 20.03 -0.21 -16.41
CA GLU A 222 20.11 0.10 -17.83
C GLU A 222 18.78 0.68 -18.37
N VAL A 223 17.66 0.07 -17.99
CA VAL A 223 16.33 0.52 -18.43
C VAL A 223 16.03 1.93 -17.93
N LEU A 224 16.21 2.19 -16.63
CA LEU A 224 15.86 3.45 -16.01
C LEU A 224 16.81 4.59 -16.42
N THR A 225 18.11 4.32 -16.57
CA THR A 225 19.06 5.33 -17.06
C THR A 225 18.82 5.67 -18.52
N GLY A 226 18.50 4.70 -19.36
CA GLY A 226 18.14 4.92 -20.76
C GLY A 226 16.89 5.79 -20.90
N GLU A 227 15.90 5.61 -20.02
CA GLU A 227 14.67 6.41 -20.01
C GLU A 227 14.86 7.80 -19.42
N ALA A 228 15.75 7.96 -18.44
CA ALA A 228 16.12 9.28 -17.90
C ALA A 228 16.96 10.12 -18.89
N GLY A 229 17.28 9.58 -20.06
CA GLY A 229 18.10 10.27 -21.07
C GLY A 229 19.55 10.50 -20.63
N LEU A 230 20.02 9.73 -19.64
CA LEU A 230 21.40 9.75 -19.16
C LEU A 230 22.31 9.03 -20.17
N SER A 231 22.55 9.63 -21.34
CA SER A 231 23.73 9.26 -22.14
C SER A 231 24.98 9.72 -21.38
N ALA A 232 26.05 8.93 -21.47
CA ALA A 232 27.28 9.08 -20.69
C ALA A 232 27.99 10.46 -20.81
N GLU A 233 27.44 11.39 -21.55
CA GLU A 233 28.05 12.70 -21.87
C GLU A 233 27.27 13.91 -21.32
N ARG A 234 26.16 13.73 -20.61
CA ARG A 234 25.40 14.88 -20.07
C ARG A 234 25.68 15.08 -18.60
N SER A 235 26.18 16.27 -18.26
CA SER A 235 26.40 16.69 -16.88
C SER A 235 25.09 16.66 -16.07
N ILE A 236 25.18 16.19 -14.83
CA ILE A 236 24.07 15.94 -13.90
C ILE A 236 23.14 17.15 -13.68
N SER A 237 23.52 18.35 -14.11
CA SER A 237 22.79 19.60 -13.83
C SER A 237 21.64 19.94 -14.78
N GLU A 238 21.57 19.38 -15.98
CA GLU A 238 20.58 19.80 -16.99
C GLU A 238 19.50 18.77 -17.34
N THR A 239 19.64 17.51 -16.93
CA THR A 239 18.76 16.41 -17.39
C THR A 239 17.56 16.15 -16.45
N VAL A 240 17.38 16.94 -15.40
CA VAL A 240 16.44 16.68 -14.29
C VAL A 240 14.97 16.95 -14.63
N TYR A 241 14.63 17.48 -15.78
CA TYR A 241 13.28 18.02 -16.03
C TYR A 241 12.40 17.28 -17.03
N GLN A 242 12.73 16.08 -17.48
CA GLN A 242 11.94 15.40 -18.53
C GLN A 242 11.50 13.95 -18.27
N ALA A 243 11.41 13.53 -17.04
CA ALA A 243 10.61 12.35 -16.73
C ALA A 243 9.12 12.75 -16.60
N GLU A 244 8.55 13.32 -17.65
CA GLU A 244 7.11 13.62 -17.75
C GLU A 244 6.34 12.33 -18.01
N GLY A 245 6.29 11.43 -17.03
CA GLY A 245 5.54 10.19 -17.14
C GLY A 245 5.08 9.71 -15.78
N ARG A 246 3.88 9.17 -15.73
CA ARG A 246 3.41 8.44 -14.56
C ARG A 246 3.90 7.02 -14.64
N SER A 247 4.42 6.51 -13.53
CA SER A 247 4.98 5.17 -13.44
C SER A 247 4.20 4.30 -12.47
N ILE A 248 3.85 3.10 -12.89
CA ILE A 248 3.28 2.06 -12.03
C ILE A 248 4.33 0.97 -11.89
N ILE A 249 4.74 0.67 -10.67
CA ILE A 249 5.63 -0.44 -10.36
C ILE A 249 4.79 -1.61 -9.88
N VAL A 250 4.90 -2.76 -10.53
CA VAL A 250 4.22 -4.00 -10.15
C VAL A 250 5.20 -4.91 -9.43
N MET A 251 4.85 -5.30 -8.21
CA MET A 251 5.54 -6.31 -7.42
C MET A 251 4.68 -7.57 -7.33
N GLY A 252 5.27 -8.72 -7.52
CA GLY A 252 4.58 -10.01 -7.51
C GLY A 252 4.69 -10.74 -6.17
N ASN A 253 3.93 -11.85 -6.08
CA ASN A 253 3.95 -12.80 -4.97
C ASN A 253 5.34 -13.40 -4.77
N GLU A 254 5.69 -13.72 -3.52
CA GLU A 254 6.99 -14.24 -3.13
C GLU A 254 7.32 -15.60 -3.77
N GLY A 255 6.32 -16.45 -3.95
CA GLY A 255 6.49 -17.79 -4.52
C GLY A 255 6.20 -17.87 -6.02
N ASN A 256 5.13 -17.20 -6.45
CA ASN A 256 4.60 -17.32 -7.82
C ASN A 256 4.98 -16.15 -8.74
N GLY A 257 5.59 -15.10 -8.19
CA GLY A 257 5.89 -13.88 -8.93
C GLY A 257 4.63 -13.12 -9.36
N ILE A 258 4.72 -12.39 -10.46
CA ILE A 258 3.60 -11.66 -11.06
C ILE A 258 2.73 -12.64 -11.85
N SER A 259 1.40 -12.59 -11.62
CA SER A 259 0.44 -13.46 -12.31
C SER A 259 0.46 -13.25 -13.82
N GLN A 260 0.16 -14.29 -14.60
CA GLN A 260 0.18 -14.22 -16.08
C GLN A 260 -0.77 -13.14 -16.61
N ALA A 261 -1.90 -12.92 -15.96
CA ALA A 261 -2.88 -11.90 -16.33
C ALA A 261 -2.29 -10.48 -16.21
N VAL A 262 -1.58 -10.20 -15.11
CA VAL A 262 -0.91 -8.92 -14.87
C VAL A 262 0.35 -8.79 -15.74
N ARG A 263 1.14 -9.87 -15.87
CA ARG A 263 2.36 -9.90 -16.67
C ARG A 263 2.14 -9.48 -18.13
N SER A 264 1.02 -9.87 -18.74
CA SER A 264 0.67 -9.50 -20.11
C SER A 264 0.44 -7.99 -20.32
N LEU A 265 0.28 -7.24 -19.25
CA LEU A 265 0.02 -5.79 -19.24
C LEU A 265 1.28 -4.97 -18.95
N ILE A 266 2.35 -5.60 -18.48
CA ILE A 266 3.64 -4.94 -18.23
C ILE A 266 4.21 -4.43 -19.55
N THR A 267 4.63 -3.17 -19.55
CA THR A 267 5.27 -2.52 -20.70
C THR A 267 6.80 -2.53 -20.58
N HIS A 268 7.31 -2.52 -19.36
CA HIS A 268 8.73 -2.42 -19.03
C HIS A 268 9.12 -3.50 -18.02
N PRO A 269 9.48 -4.71 -18.48
CA PRO A 269 9.98 -5.75 -17.58
C PRO A 269 11.38 -5.38 -17.08
N ILE A 270 11.53 -5.28 -15.76
CA ILE A 270 12.79 -4.93 -15.09
C ILE A 270 13.21 -6.02 -14.11
N ARG A 271 14.51 -6.12 -13.87
CA ARG A 271 15.12 -7.03 -12.91
C ARG A 271 16.17 -6.29 -12.08
N ILE A 272 16.18 -6.53 -10.78
CA ILE A 272 17.30 -6.14 -9.91
C ILE A 272 18.46 -7.10 -10.21
N PRO A 273 19.61 -6.63 -10.73
CA PRO A 273 20.70 -7.54 -11.05
C PRO A 273 21.34 -8.12 -9.77
N SER A 274 21.77 -9.38 -9.84
CA SER A 274 22.61 -10.02 -8.82
C SER A 274 24.10 -9.77 -9.10
N TYR A 275 24.91 -9.81 -8.07
CA TYR A 275 26.37 -9.66 -8.18
C TYR A 275 27.09 -10.78 -7.42
N PRO A 276 28.24 -11.25 -7.94
CA PRO A 276 28.78 -10.98 -9.30
C PRO A 276 27.83 -11.47 -10.41
N LYS A 277 27.87 -10.83 -11.58
CA LYS A 277 27.05 -11.29 -12.73
C LYS A 277 27.38 -12.78 -13.00
N ASN A 278 26.35 -13.61 -13.16
CA ASN A 278 26.42 -15.06 -13.41
C ASN A 278 26.91 -15.94 -12.24
N ALA A 279 27.00 -15.41 -11.01
CA ALA A 279 27.23 -16.25 -9.85
C ALA A 279 25.93 -16.95 -9.41
N GLU A 280 26.06 -18.15 -8.84
CA GLU A 280 24.95 -18.78 -8.10
C GLU A 280 24.57 -17.88 -6.91
N THR A 281 23.32 -17.45 -6.88
CA THR A 281 22.75 -16.65 -5.81
C THR A 281 21.40 -17.24 -5.42
N SER A 282 20.74 -16.71 -4.37
CA SER A 282 19.36 -17.04 -4.09
C SER A 282 18.47 -16.73 -5.31
N GLU A 283 17.45 -17.54 -5.54
CA GLU A 283 16.56 -17.41 -6.70
C GLU A 283 15.87 -16.04 -6.79
N SER A 284 15.55 -15.44 -5.64
CA SER A 284 14.90 -14.13 -5.56
C SER A 284 15.25 -13.38 -4.27
N LEU A 285 15.05 -12.07 -4.30
CA LEU A 285 15.06 -11.24 -3.11
C LEU A 285 13.69 -11.27 -2.41
N ASN A 286 13.67 -11.08 -1.09
CA ASN A 286 12.44 -10.80 -0.38
C ASN A 286 11.73 -9.60 -1.02
N VAL A 287 10.41 -9.71 -1.23
CA VAL A 287 9.64 -8.71 -2.00
C VAL A 287 9.66 -7.32 -1.38
N SER A 288 9.69 -7.20 -0.04
CA SER A 288 9.77 -5.89 0.61
C SER A 288 11.14 -5.23 0.42
N ILE A 289 12.21 -6.03 0.41
CA ILE A 289 13.58 -5.57 0.08
C ILE A 289 13.65 -5.14 -1.39
N ALA A 290 13.16 -5.97 -2.31
CA ALA A 290 13.11 -5.65 -3.72
C ALA A 290 12.32 -4.35 -3.98
N THR A 291 11.18 -4.16 -3.30
CA THR A 291 10.39 -2.93 -3.38
C THR A 291 11.21 -1.72 -2.94
N ALA A 292 11.96 -1.82 -1.85
CA ALA A 292 12.77 -0.71 -1.36
C ALA A 292 13.87 -0.31 -2.36
N ILE A 293 14.54 -1.28 -2.96
CA ILE A 293 15.59 -1.04 -3.96
C ILE A 293 15.00 -0.35 -5.20
N VAL A 294 13.87 -0.85 -5.70
CA VAL A 294 13.23 -0.28 -6.90
C VAL A 294 12.73 1.14 -6.62
N LEU A 295 12.02 1.37 -5.51
CA LEU A 295 11.54 2.70 -5.16
C LEU A 295 12.67 3.70 -4.94
N ALA A 296 13.77 3.28 -4.32
CA ALA A 296 14.95 4.12 -4.13
C ALA A 296 15.54 4.58 -5.47
N GLU A 297 15.64 3.67 -6.44
CA GLU A 297 16.19 4.00 -7.76
C GLU A 297 15.26 4.91 -8.55
N PHE A 298 13.95 4.66 -8.55
CA PHE A 298 12.98 5.57 -9.19
C PHE A 298 13.04 6.97 -8.58
N ARG A 299 13.13 7.11 -7.26
CA ARG A 299 13.24 8.42 -6.61
C ARG A 299 14.60 9.08 -6.83
N ARG A 300 15.68 8.30 -6.93
CA ARG A 300 17.01 8.81 -7.27
C ARG A 300 17.01 9.49 -8.65
N LEU A 301 16.34 8.86 -9.60
CA LEU A 301 16.22 9.35 -10.98
C LEU A 301 15.05 10.34 -11.17
N LYS A 302 14.23 10.55 -10.14
CA LYS A 302 13.01 11.39 -10.19
C LYS A 302 12.00 10.94 -11.27
N ILE A 303 11.90 9.62 -11.47
CA ILE A 303 10.96 8.98 -12.38
C ILE A 303 9.64 8.68 -11.65
#